data_631c65a59b8b27c96f68b882142a0c8b
#
_entry.id   631c65a59b8b27c96f68b882142a0c8b
#
_cell.length_a   1.000
_cell.length_b   1.000
_cell.length_c   1.000
_cell.angle_alpha   90.00
_cell.angle_beta   90.00
_cell.angle_gamma   90.00
#
_symmetry.space_group_name_H-M   'P 1'
#
loop_
_entity.id
_entity.type
_entity.pdbx_description
1 polymer ?
#
loop_
_entity_poly.entity_id
_entity_poly.type
_entity_poly.pdbx_seq_one_letter_code
_entity_poly.pdbx_strand_id
1 'polypeptide(L)'
;MRGWLAAASVLALVACGSGDIGSAPKAEPPAEEPTPEDFDISDLSAEDTLAYLEKLAPPLIGRVLDEAERVQIADEGGAAIVPILQAWGSEPGLVMSARSLMEEKLSVSGASVEIDYSLPGNLVAFVVENDRPWAEILTSESCYDGEGNVIACDSGAPFTAGVLTTRGYLASRASRFNLTRSSTLMRAFACQVYPQEESLQPKIAPERLMHLFAITDLAQATEEEKGAAVNTGCACHDCHGQFAAHSQLFVKFDQTGVYQADADGIQDPEGELGRSVNGLMASHFEDPVEAASEASQIFGTPVANLAEAAATLSEHPVFVQCAAQNILEYTLRIDTAGPLGKTVDADLLERIADSTEAPGHKPTYAEIVEATFSDPGVVFTVVQGLTGDEQ
;
A
#
# COMPACT_ATOMS: atom_id res chain seq x y z
N MET A 1 11.81 -29.80 52.32
CA MET A 1 10.55 -30.17 52.97
C MET A 1 9.44 -29.76 52.00
N ARG A 2 8.91 -30.70 51.27
CA ARG A 2 7.54 -31.25 51.29
C ARG A 2 6.47 -30.14 51.10
N GLY A 3 5.59 -30.09 50.14
CA GLY A 3 4.76 -31.17 49.73
C GLY A 3 4.02 -30.93 48.40
N TRP A 4 3.76 -32.02 47.79
CA TRP A 4 2.89 -32.26 46.66
C TRP A 4 1.43 -32.21 47.07
N LEU A 5 0.55 -31.64 46.26
CA LEU A 5 -0.88 -31.91 46.32
C LEU A 5 -1.35 -32.32 44.91
N ALA A 6 -1.71 -33.57 44.80
CA ALA A 6 -2.40 -34.16 43.67
C ALA A 6 -3.91 -33.83 43.79
N ALA A 7 -4.52 -33.45 42.67
CA ALA A 7 -5.97 -33.33 42.59
C ALA A 7 -6.49 -34.43 41.65
N ALA A 8 -7.38 -35.23 42.19
CA ALA A 8 -7.99 -36.41 41.58
C ALA A 8 -9.11 -36.04 40.60
N SER A 9 -9.10 -36.71 39.45
CA SER A 9 -10.16 -36.68 38.45
C SER A 9 -11.34 -37.56 38.92
N VAL A 10 -12.53 -36.98 38.92
CA VAL A 10 -13.79 -37.75 39.12
C VAL A 10 -14.38 -37.97 37.73
N LEU A 11 -14.37 -39.22 37.27
CA LEU A 11 -15.19 -39.70 36.16
C LEU A 11 -16.62 -39.88 36.62
N ALA A 12 -17.56 -39.15 36.04
CA ALA A 12 -18.99 -39.43 36.15
C ALA A 12 -19.44 -40.25 34.93
N LEU A 13 -19.71 -41.51 35.15
CA LEU A 13 -20.44 -42.37 34.21
C LEU A 13 -21.93 -42.00 34.28
N VAL A 14 -22.48 -41.52 33.17
CA VAL A 14 -23.92 -41.38 32.98
C VAL A 14 -24.39 -42.52 32.11
N ALA A 15 -25.28 -43.34 32.69
CA ALA A 15 -25.90 -44.49 32.06
C ALA A 15 -26.86 -44.07 30.94
N CYS A 16 -26.78 -44.77 29.82
CA CYS A 16 -27.74 -44.68 28.71
C CYS A 16 -29.11 -45.26 29.12
N GLY A 17 -30.08 -44.37 29.19
CA GLY A 17 -31.49 -44.80 29.21
C GLY A 17 -32.00 -44.80 27.75
N SER A 18 -32.39 -45.98 27.26
CA SER A 18 -33.11 -46.15 26.01
C SER A 18 -34.56 -45.72 26.16
N GLY A 19 -34.85 -44.48 25.75
CA GLY A 19 -36.22 -43.99 25.57
C GLY A 19 -36.44 -43.70 24.08
N ASP A 20 -37.40 -44.38 23.48
CA ASP A 20 -37.93 -44.07 22.15
C ASP A 20 -38.48 -42.64 22.16
N ILE A 21 -37.74 -41.70 21.62
CA ILE A 21 -38.22 -40.35 21.35
C ILE A 21 -38.62 -40.30 19.88
N GLY A 22 -39.92 -40.11 19.66
CA GLY A 22 -40.49 -39.94 18.32
C GLY A 22 -39.72 -38.93 17.51
N SER A 23 -39.45 -39.26 16.24
CA SER A 23 -38.76 -38.44 15.26
C SER A 23 -39.40 -37.06 15.18
N ALA A 24 -38.71 -36.07 15.75
CA ALA A 24 -38.99 -34.66 15.44
C ALA A 24 -38.84 -34.44 13.93
N PRO A 25 -39.68 -33.60 13.34
CA PRO A 25 -39.51 -33.24 11.91
C PRO A 25 -38.08 -32.70 11.74
N LYS A 26 -37.38 -33.28 10.76
CA LYS A 26 -36.05 -32.81 10.37
C LYS A 26 -36.19 -31.33 10.02
N ALA A 27 -35.58 -30.44 10.81
CA ALA A 27 -35.46 -29.06 10.45
C ALA A 27 -34.79 -29.03 9.08
N GLU A 28 -35.37 -28.32 8.10
CA GLU A 28 -34.69 -28.00 6.87
C GLU A 28 -33.35 -27.33 7.23
N PRO A 29 -32.25 -27.74 6.59
CA PRO A 29 -31.00 -27.04 6.79
C PRO A 29 -31.26 -25.54 6.51
N PRO A 30 -30.69 -24.62 7.30
CA PRO A 30 -30.76 -23.21 6.99
C PRO A 30 -30.33 -23.04 5.55
N ALA A 31 -31.02 -22.19 4.81
CA ALA A 31 -30.59 -21.82 3.44
C ALA A 31 -29.12 -21.42 3.50
N GLU A 32 -28.30 -22.00 2.63
CA GLU A 32 -26.90 -21.59 2.51
C GLU A 32 -26.91 -20.10 2.23
N GLU A 33 -26.20 -19.34 3.06
CA GLU A 33 -26.01 -17.92 2.79
C GLU A 33 -25.29 -17.77 1.45
N PRO A 34 -25.74 -16.85 0.57
CA PRO A 34 -25.12 -16.66 -0.73
C PRO A 34 -23.63 -16.34 -0.56
N THR A 35 -22.80 -17.01 -1.35
CA THR A 35 -21.35 -16.71 -1.37
C THR A 35 -21.08 -15.58 -2.36
N PRO A 36 -19.97 -14.85 -2.23
CA PRO A 36 -19.59 -13.81 -3.20
C PRO A 36 -19.49 -14.31 -4.65
N GLU A 37 -19.22 -15.60 -4.84
CA GLU A 37 -19.11 -16.25 -6.17
C GLU A 37 -20.46 -16.41 -6.87
N ASP A 38 -21.56 -16.49 -6.11
CA ASP A 38 -22.91 -16.65 -6.64
C ASP A 38 -23.67 -15.31 -6.76
N PHE A 39 -23.01 -14.18 -6.41
CA PHE A 39 -23.64 -12.88 -6.32
C PHE A 39 -23.59 -12.15 -7.68
N ASP A 40 -24.77 -11.82 -8.22
CA ASP A 40 -24.91 -10.98 -9.41
C ASP A 40 -25.29 -9.56 -8.99
N ILE A 41 -24.46 -8.61 -9.32
CA ILE A 41 -24.69 -7.18 -9.02
C ILE A 41 -26.04 -6.70 -9.59
N SER A 42 -26.44 -7.21 -10.76
CA SER A 42 -27.69 -6.81 -11.41
C SER A 42 -28.95 -7.19 -10.61
N ASP A 43 -28.82 -8.15 -9.68
CA ASP A 43 -29.92 -8.58 -8.80
C ASP A 43 -30.11 -7.68 -7.57
N LEU A 44 -29.21 -6.72 -7.34
CA LEU A 44 -29.36 -5.77 -6.25
C LEU A 44 -30.65 -4.94 -6.37
N SER A 45 -31.33 -4.79 -5.24
CA SER A 45 -32.46 -3.88 -5.13
C SER A 45 -32.02 -2.42 -5.36
N ALA A 46 -32.96 -1.57 -5.78
CA ALA A 46 -32.70 -0.13 -5.89
C ALA A 46 -32.29 0.48 -4.52
N GLU A 47 -32.83 -0.04 -3.41
CA GLU A 47 -32.51 0.44 -2.06
C GLU A 47 -31.06 0.08 -1.67
N ASP A 48 -30.63 -1.16 -1.89
CA ASP A 48 -29.25 -1.58 -1.59
C ASP A 48 -28.25 -0.86 -2.51
N THR A 49 -28.58 -0.70 -3.79
CA THR A 49 -27.78 0.04 -4.76
C THR A 49 -27.61 1.49 -4.36
N LEU A 50 -28.70 2.13 -3.92
CA LEU A 50 -28.68 3.51 -3.42
C LEU A 50 -27.75 3.62 -2.20
N ALA A 51 -27.93 2.77 -1.21
CA ALA A 51 -27.09 2.78 0.01
C ALA A 51 -25.61 2.54 -0.32
N TYR A 52 -25.33 1.61 -1.25
CA TYR A 52 -23.98 1.32 -1.73
C TYR A 52 -23.33 2.56 -2.36
N LEU A 53 -23.97 3.18 -3.35
CA LEU A 53 -23.41 4.33 -4.05
C LEU A 53 -23.37 5.59 -3.20
N GLU A 54 -24.32 5.80 -2.27
CA GLU A 54 -24.28 6.88 -1.28
C GLU A 54 -23.07 6.78 -0.33
N LYS A 55 -22.62 5.58 -0.05
CA LYS A 55 -21.39 5.35 0.74
C LYS A 55 -20.14 5.69 -0.04
N LEU A 56 -20.12 5.45 -1.34
CA LEU A 56 -18.95 5.67 -2.20
C LEU A 56 -18.80 7.10 -2.70
N ALA A 57 -19.90 7.77 -3.05
CA ALA A 57 -19.87 9.08 -3.72
C ALA A 57 -19.09 10.15 -2.94
N PRO A 58 -19.30 10.39 -1.62
CA PRO A 58 -18.59 11.44 -0.91
C PRO A 58 -17.06 11.26 -0.88
N PRO A 59 -16.48 10.07 -0.59
CA PRO A 59 -15.03 9.91 -0.60
C PRO A 59 -14.42 9.83 -2.00
N LEU A 60 -15.16 9.36 -3.02
CA LEU A 60 -14.64 9.22 -4.38
C LEU A 60 -14.75 10.51 -5.19
N ILE A 61 -15.92 11.16 -5.17
CA ILE A 61 -16.21 12.31 -6.03
C ILE A 61 -16.52 13.60 -5.26
N GLY A 62 -16.43 13.56 -3.91
CA GLY A 62 -16.57 14.75 -3.06
C GLY A 62 -17.99 15.32 -2.99
N ARG A 63 -19.01 14.63 -3.50
CA ARG A 63 -20.41 15.03 -3.48
C ARG A 63 -21.34 13.87 -3.14
N VAL A 64 -22.56 14.17 -2.80
CA VAL A 64 -23.64 13.16 -2.72
C VAL A 64 -24.19 12.86 -4.12
N LEU A 65 -24.93 11.76 -4.24
CA LEU A 65 -25.65 11.42 -5.47
C LEU A 65 -26.61 12.54 -5.87
N ASP A 66 -26.64 12.85 -7.16
CA ASP A 66 -27.59 13.80 -7.71
C ASP A 66 -28.95 13.17 -8.04
N GLU A 67 -29.90 13.95 -8.51
CA GLU A 67 -31.26 13.48 -8.80
C GLU A 67 -31.27 12.53 -10.01
N ALA A 68 -30.42 12.74 -11.00
CA ALA A 68 -30.38 11.87 -12.19
C ALA A 68 -29.84 10.49 -11.83
N GLU A 69 -28.80 10.42 -11.01
CA GLU A 69 -28.23 9.19 -10.48
C GLU A 69 -29.28 8.43 -9.65
N ARG A 70 -30.01 9.13 -8.77
CA ARG A 70 -31.07 8.53 -7.94
C ARG A 70 -32.23 7.96 -8.78
N VAL A 71 -32.64 8.67 -9.84
CA VAL A 71 -33.66 8.18 -10.78
C VAL A 71 -33.14 6.96 -11.51
N GLN A 72 -31.90 6.97 -12.00
CA GLN A 72 -31.33 5.83 -12.68
C GLN A 72 -31.28 4.60 -11.76
N ILE A 73 -30.84 4.77 -10.49
CA ILE A 73 -30.83 3.69 -9.50
C ILE A 73 -32.25 3.15 -9.26
N ALA A 74 -33.23 4.03 -9.15
CA ALA A 74 -34.63 3.62 -8.92
C ALA A 74 -35.19 2.80 -10.09
N ASP A 75 -34.78 3.08 -11.32
CA ASP A 75 -35.26 2.41 -12.53
C ASP A 75 -34.49 1.11 -12.82
N GLU A 76 -33.16 1.07 -12.56
CA GLU A 76 -32.26 0.01 -13.03
C GLU A 76 -31.72 -0.88 -11.88
N GLY A 77 -31.86 -0.46 -10.61
CA GLY A 77 -31.28 -1.20 -9.49
C GLY A 77 -29.77 -1.37 -9.62
N GLY A 78 -29.28 -2.58 -9.37
CA GLY A 78 -27.84 -2.91 -9.42
C GLY A 78 -27.19 -2.68 -10.79
N ALA A 79 -27.98 -2.74 -11.88
CA ALA A 79 -27.47 -2.45 -13.23
C ALA A 79 -27.00 -0.99 -13.40
N ALA A 80 -27.42 -0.06 -12.53
CA ALA A 80 -27.00 1.33 -12.54
C ALA A 80 -25.54 1.53 -12.05
N ILE A 81 -24.96 0.57 -11.30
CA ILE A 81 -23.64 0.74 -10.65
C ILE A 81 -22.56 1.09 -11.68
N VAL A 82 -22.37 0.24 -12.69
CA VAL A 82 -21.29 0.42 -13.69
C VAL A 82 -21.44 1.74 -14.45
N PRO A 83 -22.60 2.08 -15.03
CA PRO A 83 -22.76 3.36 -15.73
C PRO A 83 -22.50 4.60 -14.85
N ILE A 84 -22.90 4.54 -13.58
CA ILE A 84 -22.66 5.65 -12.64
C ILE A 84 -21.16 5.77 -12.30
N LEU A 85 -20.47 4.66 -12.02
CA LEU A 85 -19.02 4.67 -11.78
C LEU A 85 -18.24 5.19 -12.99
N GLN A 86 -18.64 4.81 -14.20
CA GLN A 86 -18.07 5.33 -15.45
C GLN A 86 -18.25 6.84 -15.58
N ALA A 87 -19.46 7.34 -15.26
CA ALA A 87 -19.72 8.77 -15.28
C ALA A 87 -18.85 9.53 -14.27
N TRP A 88 -18.60 8.94 -13.09
CA TRP A 88 -17.71 9.52 -12.07
C TRP A 88 -16.26 9.59 -12.54
N GLY A 89 -15.83 8.75 -13.48
CA GLY A 89 -14.49 8.77 -14.07
C GLY A 89 -14.05 10.15 -14.57
N SER A 90 -14.99 10.98 -15.02
CA SER A 90 -14.73 12.35 -15.51
C SER A 90 -15.02 13.45 -14.50
N GLU A 91 -15.38 13.13 -13.26
CA GLU A 91 -15.71 14.10 -12.22
C GLU A 91 -14.45 14.76 -11.63
N PRO A 92 -14.44 16.09 -11.48
CA PRO A 92 -13.33 16.78 -10.81
C PRO A 92 -13.08 16.27 -9.37
N GLY A 93 -14.10 15.77 -8.71
CA GLY A 93 -14.00 15.18 -7.38
C GLY A 93 -13.12 13.92 -7.36
N LEU A 94 -13.16 13.08 -8.41
CA LEU A 94 -12.29 11.92 -8.53
C LEU A 94 -10.82 12.31 -8.62
N VAL A 95 -10.50 13.36 -9.37
CA VAL A 95 -9.15 13.93 -9.47
C VAL A 95 -8.63 14.35 -8.09
N MET A 96 -9.46 15.05 -7.32
CA MET A 96 -9.10 15.50 -5.98
C MET A 96 -8.96 14.35 -4.98
N SER A 97 -9.79 13.33 -5.11
CA SER A 97 -9.70 12.11 -4.30
C SER A 97 -8.41 11.34 -4.59
N ALA A 98 -8.08 11.11 -5.85
CA ALA A 98 -6.82 10.47 -6.26
C ALA A 98 -5.59 11.22 -5.74
N ARG A 99 -5.60 12.56 -5.89
CA ARG A 99 -4.56 13.43 -5.36
C ARG A 99 -4.40 13.25 -3.85
N SER A 100 -5.50 13.34 -3.10
CA SER A 100 -5.48 13.24 -1.63
C SER A 100 -5.03 11.86 -1.16
N LEU A 101 -5.51 10.79 -1.82
CA LEU A 101 -5.07 9.43 -1.58
C LEU A 101 -3.56 9.30 -1.72
N MET A 102 -3.00 9.78 -2.83
CA MET A 102 -1.57 9.63 -3.08
C MET A 102 -0.70 10.53 -2.20
N GLU A 103 -1.15 11.76 -1.88
CA GLU A 103 -0.47 12.62 -0.90
C GLU A 103 -0.42 11.94 0.48
N GLU A 104 -1.49 11.25 0.89
CA GLU A 104 -1.54 10.46 2.12
C GLU A 104 -0.57 9.26 2.06
N LYS A 105 -0.66 8.42 1.00
CA LYS A 105 0.18 7.22 0.84
C LYS A 105 1.66 7.55 0.73
N LEU A 106 2.01 8.62 0.03
CA LEU A 106 3.37 9.14 -0.05
C LEU A 106 3.79 9.89 1.22
N SER A 107 2.83 10.20 2.10
CA SER A 107 3.03 11.00 3.31
C SER A 107 3.75 12.31 3.00
N VAL A 108 3.33 12.99 1.94
CA VAL A 108 3.90 14.29 1.55
C VAL A 108 3.55 15.32 2.61
N SER A 109 4.56 15.92 3.20
CA SER A 109 4.38 16.93 4.23
C SER A 109 5.61 17.82 4.31
N GLY A 110 5.40 19.08 4.56
CA GLY A 110 6.47 20.05 4.75
C GLY A 110 5.99 21.48 4.54
N ALA A 111 6.81 22.41 4.97
CA ALA A 111 6.62 23.83 4.76
C ALA A 111 8.00 24.47 4.51
N SER A 112 8.32 24.72 3.26
CA SER A 112 9.52 25.41 2.84
C SER A 112 9.20 26.30 1.66
N VAL A 113 9.83 27.44 1.56
CA VAL A 113 9.73 28.32 0.39
C VAL A 113 10.58 27.84 -0.80
N GLU A 114 11.45 26.86 -0.54
CA GLU A 114 12.40 26.35 -1.52
C GLU A 114 11.96 25.01 -2.16
N ILE A 115 10.94 24.37 -1.56
CA ILE A 115 10.45 23.05 -2.00
C ILE A 115 8.96 23.15 -2.24
N ASP A 116 8.55 22.82 -3.44
CA ASP A 116 7.13 22.70 -3.78
C ASP A 116 6.60 21.31 -3.41
N TYR A 117 5.95 21.23 -2.25
CA TYR A 117 5.34 19.99 -1.76
C TYR A 117 4.06 19.60 -2.51
N SER A 118 3.55 20.46 -3.41
CA SER A 118 2.36 20.15 -4.20
C SER A 118 2.67 19.33 -5.45
N LEU A 119 3.92 19.30 -5.91
CA LEU A 119 4.30 18.64 -7.18
C LEU A 119 3.88 17.18 -7.29
N PRO A 120 4.05 16.32 -6.27
CA PRO A 120 3.55 14.93 -6.36
C PRO A 120 2.05 14.87 -6.63
N GLY A 121 1.28 15.65 -5.87
CA GLY A 121 -0.18 15.71 -6.03
C GLY A 121 -0.62 16.33 -7.35
N ASN A 122 0.10 17.33 -7.86
CA ASN A 122 -0.18 17.95 -9.16
C ASN A 122 0.03 16.96 -10.31
N LEU A 123 1.07 16.11 -10.24
CA LEU A 123 1.29 15.06 -11.24
C LEU A 123 0.15 14.03 -11.20
N VAL A 124 -0.26 13.59 -10.02
CA VAL A 124 -1.40 12.67 -9.87
C VAL A 124 -2.66 13.29 -10.44
N ALA A 125 -2.97 14.55 -10.09
CA ALA A 125 -4.12 15.26 -10.62
C ALA A 125 -4.09 15.34 -12.15
N PHE A 126 -2.95 15.69 -12.74
CA PHE A 126 -2.77 15.77 -14.18
C PHE A 126 -3.01 14.43 -14.87
N VAL A 127 -2.49 13.34 -14.33
CA VAL A 127 -2.66 11.99 -14.90
C VAL A 127 -4.14 11.59 -14.90
N VAL A 128 -4.85 11.83 -13.80
CA VAL A 128 -6.28 11.46 -13.68
C VAL A 128 -7.17 12.39 -14.51
N GLU A 129 -6.97 13.71 -14.45
CA GLU A 129 -7.77 14.69 -15.20
C GLU A 129 -7.69 14.50 -16.73
N ASN A 130 -6.54 14.01 -17.22
CA ASN A 130 -6.31 13.81 -18.65
C ASN A 130 -6.48 12.35 -19.08
N ASP A 131 -7.11 11.52 -18.24
CA ASP A 131 -7.41 10.11 -18.50
C ASP A 131 -6.18 9.32 -19.02
N ARG A 132 -5.04 9.57 -18.39
CA ARG A 132 -3.77 8.94 -18.76
C ARG A 132 -3.58 7.63 -18.00
N PRO A 133 -2.76 6.71 -18.54
CA PRO A 133 -2.40 5.50 -17.82
C PRO A 133 -1.92 5.78 -16.40
N TRP A 134 -2.48 5.08 -15.40
CA TRP A 134 -2.09 5.26 -14.00
C TRP A 134 -0.58 5.07 -13.78
N ALA A 135 0.05 4.21 -14.57
CA ALA A 135 1.50 4.02 -14.56
C ALA A 135 2.31 5.31 -14.73
N GLU A 136 1.74 6.36 -15.33
CA GLU A 136 2.43 7.62 -15.56
C GLU A 136 2.72 8.40 -14.28
N ILE A 137 2.06 8.10 -13.16
CA ILE A 137 2.46 8.67 -11.87
C ILE A 137 3.90 8.27 -11.47
N LEU A 138 4.40 7.15 -12.01
CA LEU A 138 5.78 6.67 -11.83
C LEU A 138 6.69 6.91 -13.05
N THR A 139 6.11 7.01 -14.25
CA THR A 139 6.90 7.03 -15.49
C THR A 139 6.84 8.35 -16.25
N SER A 140 6.10 9.35 -15.76
CA SER A 140 6.08 10.66 -16.40
C SER A 140 7.47 11.30 -16.46
N GLU A 141 7.82 11.84 -17.63
CA GLU A 141 9.07 12.57 -17.85
C GLU A 141 8.97 14.06 -17.46
N SER A 142 7.77 14.51 -17.03
CA SER A 142 7.51 15.90 -16.71
C SER A 142 6.87 16.04 -15.34
N CYS A 143 7.10 17.19 -14.71
CA CYS A 143 6.33 17.67 -13.57
C CYS A 143 5.31 18.71 -14.03
N TYR A 144 4.29 18.96 -13.19
CA TYR A 144 3.19 19.87 -13.53
C TYR A 144 2.95 20.85 -12.38
N ASP A 145 2.62 22.09 -12.74
CA ASP A 145 2.14 23.07 -11.77
C ASP A 145 0.66 22.83 -11.40
N GLY A 146 0.11 23.69 -10.54
CA GLY A 146 -1.28 23.57 -10.11
C GLY A 146 -2.35 23.84 -11.19
N GLU A 147 -1.93 24.42 -12.32
CA GLU A 147 -2.76 24.66 -13.50
C GLU A 147 -2.57 23.58 -14.59
N GLY A 148 -1.75 22.55 -14.34
CA GLY A 148 -1.47 21.47 -15.29
C GLY A 148 -0.47 21.83 -16.37
N ASN A 149 0.25 22.95 -16.26
CA ASN A 149 1.31 23.29 -17.22
C ASN A 149 2.56 22.48 -16.93
N VAL A 150 3.24 22.05 -18.00
CA VAL A 150 4.51 21.33 -17.90
C VAL A 150 5.59 22.23 -17.32
N ILE A 151 6.25 21.77 -16.29
CA ILE A 151 7.40 22.40 -15.67
C ILE A 151 8.55 21.40 -15.53
N ALA A 152 9.77 21.91 -15.30
CA ALA A 152 10.89 21.03 -14.98
C ALA A 152 10.69 20.41 -13.59
N CYS A 153 11.02 19.12 -13.44
CA CYS A 153 11.08 18.50 -12.13
C CYS A 153 12.23 19.12 -11.31
N ASP A 154 11.98 19.30 -10.03
CA ASP A 154 12.79 20.18 -9.16
C ASP A 154 13.96 19.47 -8.46
N SER A 155 14.09 18.14 -8.58
CA SER A 155 15.19 17.39 -7.95
C SER A 155 16.54 17.57 -8.65
N GLY A 156 16.56 17.96 -9.93
CA GLY A 156 17.78 18.05 -10.72
C GLY A 156 18.41 16.71 -11.10
N ALA A 157 17.70 15.59 -10.91
CA ALA A 157 18.16 14.28 -11.37
C ALA A 157 18.28 14.24 -12.91
N PRO A 158 19.23 13.46 -13.46
CA PRO A 158 19.37 13.30 -14.92
C PRO A 158 18.30 12.40 -15.54
N PHE A 159 17.37 11.93 -14.76
CA PHE A 159 16.24 11.09 -15.12
C PHE A 159 15.00 11.52 -14.34
N THR A 160 13.84 11.00 -14.75
CA THR A 160 12.58 11.17 -14.02
C THR A 160 12.00 9.80 -13.65
N ALA A 161 11.33 9.76 -12.52
CA ALA A 161 10.55 8.62 -12.00
C ALA A 161 9.22 9.13 -11.46
N GLY A 162 8.53 9.97 -12.20
CA GLY A 162 7.27 10.57 -11.83
C GLY A 162 7.33 11.23 -10.44
N VAL A 163 6.36 10.90 -9.59
CA VAL A 163 6.26 11.46 -8.21
C VAL A 163 7.51 11.21 -7.36
N LEU A 164 8.25 10.12 -7.63
CA LEU A 164 9.40 9.69 -6.83
C LEU A 164 10.61 10.60 -6.99
N THR A 165 10.70 11.39 -8.07
CA THR A 165 11.76 12.35 -8.31
C THR A 165 11.36 13.79 -8.03
N THR A 166 10.22 14.02 -7.39
CA THR A 166 9.83 15.35 -6.89
C THR A 166 10.48 15.62 -5.53
N ARG A 167 10.98 16.84 -5.31
CA ARG A 167 11.53 17.22 -4.01
C ARG A 167 10.48 17.17 -2.90
N GLY A 168 9.22 17.44 -3.23
CA GLY A 168 8.11 17.32 -2.27
C GLY A 168 8.04 15.94 -1.63
N TYR A 169 8.13 14.86 -2.42
CA TYR A 169 8.21 13.49 -1.90
C TYR A 169 9.56 13.23 -1.20
N LEU A 170 10.67 13.51 -1.89
CA LEU A 170 12.01 13.18 -1.44
C LEU A 170 12.35 13.82 -0.09
N ALA A 171 12.01 15.10 0.10
CA ALA A 171 12.24 15.83 1.35
C ALA A 171 11.28 15.39 2.46
N SER A 172 10.01 15.14 2.15
CA SER A 172 9.04 14.62 3.13
C SER A 172 9.46 13.27 3.72
N ARG A 173 10.14 12.48 2.93
CA ARG A 173 10.59 11.13 3.31
C ARG A 173 12.11 11.06 3.53
N ALA A 174 12.77 12.20 3.63
CA ALA A 174 14.17 12.28 4.01
C ALA A 174 14.34 11.83 5.47
N SER A 175 14.89 10.66 5.63
CA SER A 175 15.23 10.11 6.93
C SER A 175 16.53 9.34 6.83
N ARG A 176 17.01 8.91 7.97
CA ARG A 176 18.20 8.05 8.05
C ARG A 176 18.13 6.95 7.00
N PHE A 177 19.23 6.73 6.32
CA PHE A 177 19.45 5.56 5.46
C PHE A 177 18.52 5.43 4.24
N ASN A 178 17.79 6.46 3.84
CA ASN A 178 16.78 6.35 2.78
C ASN A 178 15.68 5.29 3.02
N LEU A 179 15.64 4.70 4.20
CA LEU A 179 14.71 3.62 4.52
C LEU A 179 13.26 4.09 4.42
N THR A 180 13.00 5.33 4.82
CA THR A 180 11.64 5.88 4.74
C THR A 180 11.22 6.13 3.31
N ARG A 181 12.14 6.57 2.42
CA ARG A 181 11.88 6.71 0.98
C ARG A 181 11.55 5.37 0.36
N SER A 182 12.41 4.37 0.57
CA SER A 182 12.21 3.02 0.02
C SER A 182 10.98 2.33 0.59
N SER A 183 10.74 2.43 1.90
CA SER A 183 9.55 1.81 2.50
C SER A 183 8.25 2.46 2.02
N THR A 184 8.26 3.77 1.80
CA THR A 184 7.10 4.47 1.24
C THR A 184 6.86 4.07 -0.21
N LEU A 185 7.92 3.98 -1.04
CA LEU A 185 7.83 3.45 -2.40
C LEU A 185 7.10 2.10 -2.43
N MET A 186 7.58 1.15 -1.64
CA MET A 186 7.02 -0.21 -1.67
C MET A 186 5.61 -0.28 -1.07
N ARG A 187 5.30 0.49 -0.04
CA ARG A 187 3.94 0.54 0.53
C ARG A 187 2.95 1.25 -0.37
N ALA A 188 3.34 2.35 -1.00
CA ALA A 188 2.42 3.14 -1.81
C ALA A 188 2.09 2.49 -3.15
N PHE A 189 3.03 1.72 -3.73
CA PHE A 189 2.90 1.23 -5.11
C PHE A 189 2.96 -0.29 -5.26
N ALA A 190 3.35 -1.02 -4.21
CA ALA A 190 3.35 -2.47 -4.19
C ALA A 190 2.57 -3.05 -3.00
N CYS A 191 1.99 -2.21 -2.14
CA CYS A 191 1.30 -2.58 -0.92
C CYS A 191 2.11 -3.55 -0.02
N GLN A 192 3.43 -3.52 -0.17
CA GLN A 192 4.31 -4.31 0.68
C GLN A 192 4.49 -3.65 2.03
N VAL A 193 3.91 -4.28 3.03
CA VAL A 193 4.19 -3.98 4.42
C VAL A 193 5.41 -4.81 4.82
N TYR A 194 6.47 -4.14 5.25
CA TYR A 194 7.61 -4.86 5.79
C TYR A 194 7.19 -5.60 7.06
N PRO A 195 7.60 -6.88 7.21
CA PRO A 195 7.16 -7.68 8.35
C PRO A 195 7.50 -7.00 9.67
N GLN A 196 6.57 -7.04 10.59
CA GLN A 196 6.80 -6.65 11.96
C GLN A 196 7.62 -7.72 12.70
N GLU A 197 8.22 -7.37 13.84
CA GLU A 197 9.14 -8.24 14.59
C GLU A 197 8.68 -9.70 14.75
N GLU A 198 7.40 -9.92 14.91
CA GLU A 198 6.82 -11.24 15.16
C GLU A 198 6.75 -12.17 13.93
N SER A 199 6.88 -11.60 12.73
CA SER A 199 6.79 -12.34 11.47
C SER A 199 8.15 -12.54 10.79
N LEU A 200 9.23 -12.00 11.36
CA LEU A 200 10.55 -12.03 10.77
C LEU A 200 11.14 -13.43 10.82
N GLN A 201 11.40 -13.98 9.65
CA GLN A 201 12.28 -15.14 9.50
C GLN A 201 13.70 -14.61 9.27
N PRO A 202 14.68 -14.95 10.12
CA PRO A 202 16.06 -14.52 9.89
C PRO A 202 16.54 -15.02 8.54
N LYS A 203 16.84 -14.11 7.63
CA LYS A 203 17.45 -14.43 6.33
C LYS A 203 18.97 -14.42 6.41
N ILE A 204 19.51 -14.23 7.61
CA ILE A 204 20.93 -14.00 7.86
C ILE A 204 21.50 -15.10 8.72
N ALA A 205 22.79 -15.39 8.48
CA ALA A 205 23.52 -16.32 9.33
C ALA A 205 23.44 -15.94 10.80
N PRO A 206 23.16 -16.90 11.70
CA PRO A 206 23.01 -16.62 13.14
C PRO A 206 24.19 -15.87 13.77
N GLU A 207 25.39 -16.02 13.22
CA GLU A 207 26.61 -15.36 13.68
C GLU A 207 26.52 -13.83 13.48
N ARG A 208 25.83 -13.37 12.45
CA ARG A 208 25.58 -11.94 12.20
C ARG A 208 24.47 -11.37 13.07
N LEU A 209 23.62 -12.22 13.62
CA LEU A 209 22.50 -11.82 14.47
C LEU A 209 22.92 -11.45 15.90
N MET A 210 24.13 -11.80 16.30
CA MET A 210 24.58 -11.69 17.69
C MET A 210 24.94 -10.28 18.15
N HIS A 211 25.20 -9.35 17.24
CA HIS A 211 25.70 -8.03 17.61
C HIS A 211 24.69 -7.14 18.37
N LEU A 212 23.41 -7.27 18.08
CA LEU A 212 22.37 -6.48 18.77
C LEU A 212 22.17 -6.90 20.22
N PHE A 213 22.32 -8.18 20.51
CA PHE A 213 22.19 -8.69 21.89
C PHE A 213 23.38 -8.33 22.79
N ALA A 214 24.48 -7.86 22.20
CA ALA A 214 25.61 -7.35 22.95
C ALA A 214 25.42 -5.89 23.41
N ILE A 215 24.49 -5.13 22.79
CA ILE A 215 24.18 -3.76 23.16
C ILE A 215 23.04 -3.78 24.18
N THR A 216 23.39 -3.62 25.46
CA THR A 216 22.39 -3.57 26.54
C THR A 216 21.79 -2.19 26.74
N ASP A 217 22.46 -1.15 26.27
CA ASP A 217 22.01 0.25 26.34
C ASP A 217 22.47 1.01 25.08
N LEU A 218 21.56 1.30 24.17
CA LEU A 218 21.83 2.06 22.94
C LEU A 218 22.33 3.48 23.21
N ALA A 219 21.92 4.10 24.32
CA ALA A 219 22.33 5.44 24.64
C ALA A 219 23.81 5.52 25.09
N GLN A 220 24.36 4.41 25.57
CA GLN A 220 25.75 4.29 26.01
C GLN A 220 26.64 3.60 24.95
N ALA A 221 26.05 3.04 23.91
CA ALA A 221 26.78 2.36 22.85
C ALA A 221 27.64 3.34 22.06
N THR A 222 28.86 2.92 21.73
CA THR A 222 29.74 3.68 20.82
C THR A 222 29.15 3.73 19.41
N GLU A 223 29.55 4.69 18.59
CA GLU A 223 29.13 4.82 17.20
C GLU A 223 29.53 3.59 16.36
N GLU A 224 30.66 2.95 16.71
CA GLU A 224 31.08 1.70 16.09
C GLU A 224 30.15 0.54 16.44
N GLU A 225 29.74 0.41 17.70
CA GLU A 225 28.76 -0.61 18.13
C GLU A 225 27.39 -0.37 17.53
N LYS A 226 26.91 0.89 17.50
CA LYS A 226 25.65 1.25 16.82
C LYS A 226 25.72 0.96 15.33
N GLY A 227 26.82 1.31 14.67
CA GLY A 227 27.04 1.01 13.27
C GLY A 227 27.10 -0.49 12.97
N ALA A 228 27.79 -1.25 13.82
CA ALA A 228 27.81 -2.71 13.71
C ALA A 228 26.42 -3.32 13.93
N ALA A 229 25.63 -2.80 14.87
CA ALA A 229 24.28 -3.24 15.14
C ALA A 229 23.33 -2.99 13.94
N VAL A 230 23.42 -1.81 13.31
CA VAL A 230 22.64 -1.50 12.10
C VAL A 230 23.06 -2.38 10.92
N ASN A 231 24.36 -2.65 10.78
CA ASN A 231 24.88 -3.42 9.64
C ASN A 231 24.70 -4.93 9.78
N THR A 232 24.80 -5.45 11.00
CA THR A 232 24.88 -6.89 11.25
C THR A 232 24.00 -7.35 12.39
N GLY A 233 23.31 -6.43 13.05
CA GLY A 233 22.45 -6.71 14.18
C GLY A 233 21.11 -7.27 13.79
N CYS A 234 20.64 -8.20 14.58
CA CYS A 234 19.47 -9.05 14.38
C CYS A 234 18.20 -8.29 13.99
N ALA A 235 17.67 -7.49 14.90
CA ALA A 235 16.36 -6.86 14.68
C ALA A 235 16.42 -5.72 13.65
N CYS A 236 17.49 -4.96 13.61
CA CYS A 236 17.65 -3.89 12.62
C CYS A 236 17.84 -4.48 11.22
N HIS A 237 18.66 -5.54 11.11
CA HIS A 237 18.94 -6.16 9.82
C HIS A 237 17.73 -6.91 9.25
N ASP A 238 16.95 -7.59 10.07
CA ASP A 238 15.79 -8.32 9.60
C ASP A 238 14.74 -7.39 8.98
N CYS A 239 14.55 -6.21 9.58
CA CYS A 239 13.70 -5.18 8.98
C CYS A 239 14.41 -4.47 7.82
N HIS A 240 15.61 -3.96 8.07
CA HIS A 240 16.32 -3.12 7.11
C HIS A 240 16.83 -3.91 5.91
N GLY A 241 17.23 -5.16 6.07
CA GLY A 241 17.71 -6.02 4.99
C GLY A 241 16.67 -6.27 3.90
N GLN A 242 15.39 -6.16 4.21
CA GLN A 242 14.33 -6.38 3.23
C GLN A 242 14.14 -5.20 2.27
N PHE A 243 14.38 -3.98 2.73
CA PHE A 243 14.22 -2.77 1.91
C PHE A 243 15.53 -1.98 1.74
N ALA A 244 16.64 -2.49 2.26
CA ALA A 244 17.95 -1.90 2.06
C ALA A 244 18.32 -1.80 0.58
N ALA A 245 18.03 -2.84 -0.18
CA ALA A 245 18.20 -2.84 -1.63
C ALA A 245 17.50 -1.65 -2.29
N HIS A 246 16.25 -1.40 -1.94
CA HIS A 246 15.49 -0.28 -2.47
C HIS A 246 15.99 1.09 -1.99
N SER A 247 16.63 1.15 -0.82
CA SER A 247 17.24 2.39 -0.30
C SER A 247 18.38 2.88 -1.19
N GLN A 248 19.05 1.95 -1.88
CA GLN A 248 20.13 2.25 -2.81
C GLN A 248 19.68 3.14 -3.97
N LEU A 249 18.41 3.00 -4.39
CA LEU A 249 17.80 3.83 -5.44
C LEU A 249 17.80 5.32 -5.12
N PHE A 250 17.89 5.69 -3.85
CA PHE A 250 17.82 7.07 -3.37
C PHE A 250 19.15 7.66 -2.94
N VAL A 251 20.24 6.93 -3.16
CA VAL A 251 21.58 7.25 -2.64
C VAL A 251 22.10 8.62 -3.07
N LYS A 252 21.73 9.08 -4.26
CA LYS A 252 22.16 10.36 -4.81
C LYS A 252 21.28 11.55 -4.40
N PHE A 253 20.20 11.35 -3.67
CA PHE A 253 19.32 12.42 -3.24
C PHE A 253 19.64 12.84 -1.80
N ASP A 254 19.94 14.10 -1.60
CA ASP A 254 20.18 14.68 -0.29
C ASP A 254 18.89 14.82 0.56
N GLN A 255 19.01 15.41 1.74
CA GLN A 255 17.89 15.59 2.68
C GLN A 255 16.81 16.53 2.15
N THR A 256 17.16 17.41 1.21
CA THR A 256 16.22 18.34 0.58
C THR A 256 15.65 17.82 -0.75
N GLY A 257 15.99 16.59 -1.12
CA GLY A 257 15.56 15.94 -2.35
C GLY A 257 16.31 16.38 -3.61
N VAL A 258 17.43 17.10 -3.46
CA VAL A 258 18.26 17.48 -4.60
C VAL A 258 19.22 16.34 -4.96
N TYR A 259 19.34 16.08 -6.26
CA TYR A 259 20.25 15.07 -6.79
C TYR A 259 21.69 15.56 -6.75
N GLN A 260 22.58 14.75 -6.20
CA GLN A 260 23.99 15.01 -6.02
C GLN A 260 24.78 13.95 -6.79
N ALA A 261 25.16 14.26 -8.03
CA ALA A 261 25.80 13.29 -8.92
C ALA A 261 27.08 12.67 -8.33
N ASP A 262 27.84 13.47 -7.60
CA ASP A 262 29.12 13.08 -7.00
C ASP A 262 28.97 12.53 -5.56
N ALA A 263 27.74 12.41 -5.04
CA ALA A 263 27.53 11.88 -3.69
C ALA A 263 27.91 10.40 -3.65
N ASP A 264 28.67 10.04 -2.64
CA ASP A 264 28.98 8.66 -2.26
C ASP A 264 28.04 8.14 -1.17
N GLY A 265 26.90 8.77 -1.04
CA GLY A 265 25.82 8.45 -0.14
C GLY A 265 25.24 9.63 0.60
N ILE A 266 24.06 9.43 1.19
CA ILE A 266 23.49 10.39 2.11
C ILE A 266 24.39 10.45 3.35
N GLN A 267 24.93 11.64 3.62
CA GLN A 267 25.61 11.90 4.87
C GLN A 267 24.57 11.85 6.01
N ASP A 268 24.96 11.31 7.14
CA ASP A 268 24.17 11.39 8.35
C ASP A 268 24.08 12.87 8.79
N PRO A 269 22.92 13.54 8.62
CA PRO A 269 22.80 14.97 8.89
C PRO A 269 22.91 15.30 10.37
N GLU A 270 22.63 14.33 11.24
CA GLU A 270 22.69 14.48 12.69
C GLU A 270 24.09 14.13 13.24
N GLY A 271 24.96 13.60 12.39
CA GLY A 271 26.33 13.22 12.77
C GLY A 271 26.42 12.05 13.75
N GLU A 272 25.31 11.33 13.94
CA GLU A 272 25.24 10.25 14.92
C GLU A 272 26.13 9.07 14.56
N LEU A 273 26.32 8.81 13.27
CA LEU A 273 27.11 7.69 12.78
C LEU A 273 28.48 8.13 12.23
N GLY A 274 28.68 9.42 12.00
CA GLY A 274 29.97 10.01 11.59
C GLY A 274 30.48 9.53 10.23
N ARG A 275 29.62 8.94 9.38
CA ARG A 275 29.99 8.35 8.09
C ARG A 275 28.85 8.36 7.09
N SER A 276 29.17 8.13 5.83
CA SER A 276 28.17 7.95 4.79
C SER A 276 27.25 6.77 5.10
N VAL A 277 25.96 7.04 5.04
CA VAL A 277 24.91 6.08 5.33
C VAL A 277 24.89 4.93 4.35
N ASN A 278 25.29 5.14 3.11
CA ASN A 278 25.31 4.09 2.11
C ASN A 278 26.33 3.00 2.39
N GLY A 279 27.47 3.35 2.97
CA GLY A 279 28.43 2.36 3.43
C GLY A 279 27.85 1.42 4.47
N LEU A 280 26.82 1.85 5.22
CA LEU A 280 26.07 1.01 6.14
C LEU A 280 25.09 0.10 5.41
N MET A 281 24.41 0.61 4.39
CA MET A 281 23.39 -0.15 3.66
C MET A 281 24.01 -1.19 2.74
N ALA A 282 25.17 -0.92 2.14
CA ALA A 282 25.88 -1.86 1.28
C ALA A 282 26.16 -3.20 1.96
N SER A 283 26.33 -3.23 3.28
CA SER A 283 26.56 -4.46 4.04
C SER A 283 25.34 -5.38 4.16
N HIS A 284 24.16 -4.89 3.78
CA HIS A 284 22.91 -5.67 3.79
C HIS A 284 22.69 -6.48 2.51
N PHE A 285 23.48 -6.25 1.49
CA PHE A 285 23.42 -7.02 0.25
C PHE A 285 24.24 -8.31 0.37
N GLU A 286 23.82 -9.36 -0.29
CA GLU A 286 24.60 -10.61 -0.39
C GLU A 286 25.91 -10.36 -1.12
N ASP A 287 25.87 -9.57 -2.19
CA ASP A 287 27.05 -9.09 -2.91
C ASP A 287 27.32 -7.62 -2.55
N PRO A 288 28.58 -7.23 -2.31
CA PRO A 288 28.94 -5.86 -2.00
C PRO A 288 28.58 -4.93 -3.16
N VAL A 289 27.61 -4.05 -2.96
CA VAL A 289 27.29 -2.98 -3.89
C VAL A 289 28.18 -1.79 -3.57
N GLU A 290 28.70 -1.11 -4.59
CA GLU A 290 29.44 0.16 -4.39
C GLU A 290 28.54 1.16 -3.69
N ALA A 291 29.04 1.81 -2.65
CA ALA A 291 28.25 2.70 -1.80
C ALA A 291 27.57 3.84 -2.57
N ALA A 292 28.17 4.29 -3.67
CA ALA A 292 27.65 5.36 -4.54
C ALA A 292 26.77 4.85 -5.70
N SER A 293 26.58 3.53 -5.84
CA SER A 293 25.79 2.96 -6.91
C SER A 293 24.29 3.15 -6.64
N GLU A 294 23.53 3.55 -7.65
CA GLU A 294 22.07 3.59 -7.63
C GLU A 294 21.45 2.25 -8.06
N ALA A 295 22.28 1.29 -8.50
CA ALA A 295 21.83 0.00 -8.97
C ALA A 295 21.19 -0.82 -7.82
N SER A 296 20.08 -1.46 -8.15
CA SER A 296 19.28 -2.23 -7.18
C SER A 296 18.49 -3.33 -7.90
N GLN A 297 17.41 -3.76 -7.30
CA GLN A 297 16.46 -4.69 -7.90
C GLN A 297 15.03 -4.37 -7.47
N ILE A 298 14.07 -4.67 -8.34
CA ILE A 298 12.63 -4.64 -8.03
C ILE A 298 12.06 -6.03 -8.37
N PHE A 299 11.51 -6.72 -7.38
CA PHE A 299 11.00 -8.10 -7.51
C PHE A 299 11.98 -9.07 -8.19
N GLY A 300 13.26 -8.94 -7.85
CA GLY A 300 14.32 -9.77 -8.42
C GLY A 300 14.81 -9.32 -9.80
N THR A 301 14.21 -8.30 -10.40
CA THR A 301 14.67 -7.70 -11.67
C THR A 301 15.71 -6.63 -11.38
N PRO A 302 16.96 -6.76 -11.87
CA PRO A 302 17.99 -5.75 -11.72
C PRO A 302 17.57 -4.43 -12.40
N VAL A 303 17.86 -3.31 -11.73
CA VAL A 303 17.59 -1.95 -12.20
C VAL A 303 18.80 -1.06 -11.95
N ALA A 304 19.09 -0.14 -12.87
CA ALA A 304 20.28 0.71 -12.79
C ALA A 304 20.06 1.96 -11.91
N ASN A 305 18.82 2.42 -11.76
CA ASN A 305 18.48 3.63 -11.01
C ASN A 305 16.98 3.67 -10.68
N LEU A 306 16.55 4.75 -10.05
CA LEU A 306 15.16 4.95 -9.63
C LEU A 306 14.18 5.01 -10.82
N ALA A 307 14.59 5.50 -12.00
CA ALA A 307 13.70 5.54 -13.17
C ALA A 307 13.40 4.14 -13.70
N GLU A 308 14.43 3.28 -13.81
CA GLU A 308 14.24 1.89 -14.22
C GLU A 308 13.42 1.12 -13.16
N ALA A 309 13.66 1.41 -11.88
CA ALA A 309 12.87 0.82 -10.79
C ALA A 309 11.39 1.21 -10.88
N ALA A 310 11.10 2.48 -11.13
CA ALA A 310 9.74 2.99 -11.32
C ALA A 310 9.05 2.36 -12.53
N ALA A 311 9.75 2.25 -13.66
CA ALA A 311 9.23 1.60 -14.86
C ALA A 311 8.95 0.11 -14.61
N THR A 312 9.91 -0.62 -14.01
CA THR A 312 9.75 -2.05 -13.69
C THR A 312 8.58 -2.28 -12.75
N LEU A 313 8.43 -1.43 -11.72
CA LEU A 313 7.32 -1.53 -10.77
C LEU A 313 5.97 -1.25 -11.44
N SER A 314 5.90 -0.22 -12.30
CA SER A 314 4.67 0.16 -12.98
C SER A 314 4.16 -0.88 -14.00
N GLU A 315 5.02 -1.81 -14.41
CA GLU A 315 4.68 -2.91 -15.32
C GLU A 315 4.36 -4.22 -14.57
N HIS A 316 4.62 -4.26 -13.25
CA HIS A 316 4.35 -5.44 -12.46
C HIS A 316 2.87 -5.48 -12.02
N PRO A 317 2.18 -6.63 -12.11
CA PRO A 317 0.75 -6.75 -11.74
C PRO A 317 0.42 -6.20 -10.36
N VAL A 318 1.33 -6.31 -9.39
CA VAL A 318 1.16 -5.78 -8.04
C VAL A 318 0.89 -4.27 -8.01
N PHE A 319 1.30 -3.52 -9.04
CA PHE A 319 1.08 -2.08 -9.09
C PHE A 319 -0.41 -1.73 -9.20
N VAL A 320 -1.15 -2.41 -10.07
CA VAL A 320 -2.60 -2.24 -10.20
C VAL A 320 -3.34 -2.82 -9.01
N GLN A 321 -2.93 -4.00 -8.54
CA GLN A 321 -3.48 -4.61 -7.32
C GLN A 321 -3.35 -3.67 -6.11
N CYS A 322 -2.18 -3.05 -5.95
CA CYS A 322 -1.95 -2.08 -4.88
C CYS A 322 -2.75 -0.78 -5.07
N ALA A 323 -2.95 -0.33 -6.31
CA ALA A 323 -3.83 0.80 -6.57
C ALA A 323 -5.27 0.50 -6.12
N ALA A 324 -5.82 -0.66 -6.49
CA ALA A 324 -7.14 -1.12 -6.06
C ALA A 324 -7.24 -1.23 -4.54
N GLN A 325 -6.25 -1.83 -3.88
CA GLN A 325 -6.19 -1.91 -2.42
C GLN A 325 -6.19 -0.52 -1.78
N ASN A 326 -5.35 0.39 -2.26
CA ASN A 326 -5.28 1.76 -1.74
C ASN A 326 -6.60 2.52 -1.90
N ILE A 327 -7.30 2.32 -3.04
CA ILE A 327 -8.61 2.89 -3.31
C ILE A 327 -9.65 2.35 -2.33
N LEU A 328 -9.68 1.04 -2.10
CA LEU A 328 -10.57 0.41 -1.12
C LEU A 328 -10.33 0.94 0.29
N GLU A 329 -9.07 0.95 0.74
CA GLU A 329 -8.68 1.44 2.07
C GLU A 329 -9.10 2.90 2.28
N TYR A 330 -8.80 3.74 1.30
CA TYR A 330 -9.11 5.18 1.36
C TYR A 330 -10.61 5.45 1.36
N THR A 331 -11.34 4.82 0.43
CA THR A 331 -12.76 5.06 0.23
C THR A 331 -13.62 4.49 1.36
N LEU A 332 -13.33 3.25 1.77
CA LEU A 332 -14.13 2.55 2.79
C LEU A 332 -13.58 2.71 4.21
N ARG A 333 -12.47 3.45 4.36
CA ARG A 333 -11.78 3.63 5.65
C ARG A 333 -11.42 2.31 6.33
N ILE A 334 -10.99 1.34 5.53
CA ILE A 334 -10.54 0.03 6.01
C ILE A 334 -9.09 0.18 6.47
N ASP A 335 -8.82 -0.16 7.73
CA ASP A 335 -7.45 -0.29 8.22
C ASP A 335 -6.97 -1.72 7.98
N THR A 336 -6.18 -1.91 6.92
CA THR A 336 -5.58 -3.21 6.59
C THR A 336 -4.26 -3.46 7.33
N ALA A 337 -3.67 -2.41 7.91
CA ALA A 337 -2.40 -2.50 8.63
C ALA A 337 -2.56 -2.81 10.13
N GLY A 338 -3.75 -2.72 10.66
CA GLY A 338 -4.02 -2.96 12.08
C GLY A 338 -4.09 -4.45 12.43
N PRO A 339 -3.86 -4.83 13.71
CA PRO A 339 -3.95 -6.21 14.17
C PRO A 339 -5.37 -6.83 14.04
N LEU A 340 -6.36 -6.00 13.76
CA LEU A 340 -7.74 -6.38 13.46
C LEU A 340 -8.12 -6.06 12.01
N GLY A 341 -7.16 -5.60 11.20
CA GLY A 341 -7.38 -5.25 9.80
C GLY A 341 -7.94 -6.44 9.03
N LYS A 342 -9.07 -6.24 8.38
CA LYS A 342 -9.54 -7.19 7.39
C LYS A 342 -8.53 -7.14 6.25
N THR A 343 -7.78 -8.19 6.05
CA THR A 343 -6.96 -8.37 4.87
C THR A 343 -7.88 -8.31 3.66
N VAL A 344 -7.61 -7.37 2.77
CA VAL A 344 -8.22 -7.43 1.44
C VAL A 344 -7.70 -8.71 0.79
N ASP A 345 -8.60 -9.55 0.31
CA ASP A 345 -8.26 -10.83 -0.26
C ASP A 345 -7.35 -10.65 -1.48
N ALA A 346 -6.26 -11.41 -1.54
CA ALA A 346 -5.32 -11.35 -2.66
C ALA A 346 -6.00 -11.77 -3.98
N ASP A 347 -6.88 -12.77 -3.95
CA ASP A 347 -7.61 -13.25 -5.11
C ASP A 347 -8.57 -12.18 -5.62
N LEU A 348 -9.14 -11.37 -4.73
CA LEU A 348 -9.96 -10.21 -5.09
C LEU A 348 -9.12 -9.16 -5.86
N LEU A 349 -7.96 -8.82 -5.33
CA LEU A 349 -7.08 -7.83 -5.97
C LEU A 349 -6.55 -8.31 -7.33
N GLU A 350 -6.28 -9.61 -7.46
CA GLU A 350 -5.89 -10.22 -8.73
C GLU A 350 -7.03 -10.13 -9.76
N ARG A 351 -8.25 -10.49 -9.39
CA ARG A 351 -9.43 -10.35 -10.30
C ARG A 351 -9.65 -8.91 -10.75
N ILE A 352 -9.53 -7.93 -9.82
CA ILE A 352 -9.68 -6.52 -10.18
C ILE A 352 -8.59 -6.10 -11.17
N ALA A 353 -7.34 -6.46 -10.93
CA ALA A 353 -6.24 -6.15 -11.84
C ALA A 353 -6.45 -6.80 -13.21
N ASP A 354 -6.78 -8.09 -13.25
CA ASP A 354 -7.03 -8.83 -14.48
C ASP A 354 -8.18 -8.22 -15.29
N SER A 355 -9.20 -7.69 -14.63
CA SER A 355 -10.36 -7.07 -15.31
C SER A 355 -9.99 -5.76 -16.02
N THR A 356 -8.91 -5.11 -15.63
CA THR A 356 -8.40 -3.89 -16.28
C THR A 356 -7.33 -4.18 -17.33
N GLU A 357 -6.84 -5.42 -17.43
CA GLU A 357 -5.80 -5.80 -18.38
C GLU A 357 -6.38 -6.06 -19.77
N ALA A 358 -5.83 -5.40 -20.77
CA ALA A 358 -6.03 -5.72 -22.18
C ALA A 358 -4.70 -5.60 -22.93
N PRO A 359 -4.45 -6.40 -23.98
CA PRO A 359 -3.20 -6.35 -24.71
C PRO A 359 -2.86 -4.93 -25.22
N GLY A 360 -1.75 -4.37 -24.71
CA GLY A 360 -1.29 -3.03 -25.05
C GLY A 360 -2.02 -1.88 -24.37
N HIS A 361 -2.96 -2.17 -23.49
CA HIS A 361 -3.66 -1.18 -22.66
C HIS A 361 -3.01 -1.12 -21.25
N LYS A 362 -2.84 0.09 -20.75
CA LYS A 362 -2.47 0.35 -19.36
C LYS A 362 -3.64 1.09 -18.71
N PRO A 363 -4.21 0.58 -17.61
CA PRO A 363 -5.42 1.16 -17.06
C PRO A 363 -5.23 2.58 -16.56
N THR A 364 -6.26 3.38 -16.72
CA THR A 364 -6.40 4.70 -16.10
C THR A 364 -6.85 4.55 -14.64
N TYR A 365 -6.75 5.61 -13.85
CA TYR A 365 -7.25 5.58 -12.47
C TYR A 365 -8.77 5.35 -12.41
N ALA A 366 -9.51 5.94 -13.36
CA ALA A 366 -10.96 5.77 -13.44
C ALA A 366 -11.36 4.31 -13.72
N GLU A 367 -10.65 3.62 -14.62
CA GLU A 367 -10.88 2.20 -14.89
C GLU A 367 -10.57 1.31 -13.69
N ILE A 368 -9.52 1.62 -12.91
CA ILE A 368 -9.21 0.89 -11.67
C ILE A 368 -10.31 1.11 -10.63
N VAL A 369 -10.82 2.35 -10.49
CA VAL A 369 -11.94 2.66 -9.59
C VAL A 369 -13.21 1.92 -10.01
N GLU A 370 -13.56 1.95 -11.30
CA GLU A 370 -14.70 1.22 -11.85
C GLU A 370 -14.56 -0.28 -11.56
N ALA A 371 -13.45 -0.89 -11.94
CA ALA A 371 -13.20 -2.31 -11.73
C ALA A 371 -13.27 -2.68 -10.24
N THR A 372 -12.72 -1.83 -9.35
CA THR A 372 -12.73 -2.06 -7.91
C THR A 372 -14.14 -2.07 -7.34
N PHE A 373 -14.97 -1.09 -7.68
CA PHE A 373 -16.30 -0.92 -7.09
C PHE A 373 -17.42 -1.57 -7.91
N SER A 374 -17.11 -2.19 -9.04
CA SER A 374 -18.00 -3.10 -9.76
C SER A 374 -17.64 -4.58 -9.56
N ASP A 375 -16.61 -4.93 -8.78
CA ASP A 375 -16.34 -6.32 -8.45
C ASP A 375 -17.44 -6.88 -7.53
N PRO A 376 -18.05 -8.02 -7.87
CA PRO A 376 -19.16 -8.61 -7.10
C PRO A 376 -18.80 -8.86 -5.63
N GLY A 377 -17.57 -9.25 -5.34
CA GLY A 377 -17.10 -9.49 -3.98
C GLY A 377 -17.01 -8.21 -3.14
N VAL A 378 -16.62 -7.09 -3.75
CA VAL A 378 -16.60 -5.78 -3.09
C VAL A 378 -18.03 -5.31 -2.81
N VAL A 379 -18.88 -5.34 -3.83
CA VAL A 379 -20.29 -4.93 -3.71
C VAL A 379 -20.98 -5.74 -2.62
N PHE A 380 -20.87 -7.07 -2.69
CA PHE A 380 -21.44 -7.98 -1.69
C PHE A 380 -20.99 -7.63 -0.28
N THR A 381 -19.67 -7.49 -0.06
CA THR A 381 -19.11 -7.21 1.26
C THR A 381 -19.58 -5.88 1.82
N VAL A 382 -19.66 -4.85 0.98
CA VAL A 382 -20.09 -3.51 1.41
C VAL A 382 -21.57 -3.48 1.73
N VAL A 383 -22.42 -4.12 0.90
CA VAL A 383 -23.87 -4.18 1.11
C VAL A 383 -24.20 -5.00 2.37
N GLN A 384 -23.55 -6.15 2.58
CA GLN A 384 -23.73 -6.95 3.80
C GLN A 384 -23.31 -6.17 5.07
N GLY A 385 -22.23 -5.37 4.96
CA GLY A 385 -21.82 -4.51 6.08
C GLY A 385 -22.82 -3.38 6.38
N LEU A 386 -23.56 -2.90 5.38
CA LEU A 386 -24.63 -1.91 5.58
C LEU A 386 -25.87 -2.49 6.24
N THR A 387 -26.18 -3.77 5.96
CA THR A 387 -27.35 -4.46 6.52
C THR A 387 -27.07 -5.10 7.88
N GLY A 388 -25.79 -5.37 8.22
CA GLY A 388 -25.36 -6.05 9.44
C GLY A 388 -25.30 -5.19 10.70
N ASP A 389 -25.25 -3.87 10.58
CA ASP A 389 -25.16 -2.94 11.72
C ASP A 389 -26.51 -2.70 12.44
N GLU A 390 -27.62 -3.32 12.00
CA GLU A 390 -28.94 -3.24 12.65
C GLU A 390 -29.23 -4.41 13.62
N GLN A 391 -28.27 -5.29 13.91
CA GLN A 391 -28.40 -6.37 14.91
C GLN A 391 -27.47 -6.13 16.11
#